data_789d596e0219a1d490ccfd34f96a7038
#
_entry.id   789d596e0219a1d490ccfd34f96a7038
#
_cell.length_a   1.000
_cell.length_b   1.000
_cell.length_c   1.000
_cell.angle_alpha   90.00
_cell.angle_beta   90.00
_cell.angle_gamma   90.00
#
_symmetry.space_group_name_H-M   'P 1'
#
loop_
_entity.id
_entity.type
_entity.pdbx_description
1 polymer ?
#
loop_
_entity_poly.entity_id
_entity_poly.type
_entity_poly.pdbx_seq_one_letter_code
_entity_poly.pdbx_strand_id
1 'polypeptide(L)'
;MTFFGQDWGGLIGLRLVVDHPDRFARVVVGNTGLPLNTSLDQQIVDKVMAFREDGRRLGFREMALALSRLRGIGNEPDAFPMGFAHWQKFCWNTADMPAGFMMEMMINAPATWKVAPRVLLNQYLGTALRPITPLGRAYEAPFPDASYKMGPRAMPSQVPTLPTDPSLEAQKKAWEFFLQFNKPFLCLFTEDDPVTRGAEKSFIGRVPGTAGLPHQMLPRGGHFLQEFCHRELSAAISELISST
;
A
#
# COMPACT_ATOMS: atom_id res chain seq x y z
N MET A 1 12.31 21.58 -0.68
CA MET A 1 11.02 21.13 -0.07
C MET A 1 11.28 19.92 0.81
N THR A 2 10.41 19.67 1.80
CA THR A 2 10.31 18.38 2.49
C THR A 2 9.20 17.58 1.82
N PHE A 3 9.51 16.35 1.43
CA PHE A 3 8.54 15.42 0.88
C PHE A 3 7.97 14.55 2.00
N PHE A 4 6.66 14.32 2.00
CA PHE A 4 6.02 13.26 2.76
C PHE A 4 5.16 12.41 1.83
N GLY A 5 5.29 11.09 1.91
CA GLY A 5 4.50 10.16 1.11
C GLY A 5 4.02 8.96 1.91
N GLN A 6 2.74 8.61 1.75
CA GLN A 6 2.09 7.44 2.30
C GLN A 6 1.47 6.63 1.16
N ASP A 7 1.48 5.30 1.26
CA ASP A 7 0.92 4.37 0.27
C ASP A 7 1.34 4.72 -1.17
N TRP A 8 0.40 4.95 -2.07
CA TRP A 8 0.67 5.40 -3.44
C TRP A 8 1.37 6.76 -3.51
N GLY A 9 1.11 7.65 -2.55
CA GLY A 9 1.85 8.92 -2.45
C GLY A 9 3.34 8.69 -2.24
N GLY A 10 3.71 7.65 -1.49
CA GLY A 10 5.11 7.22 -1.34
C GLY A 10 5.67 6.62 -2.61
N LEU A 11 4.97 5.68 -3.25
CA LEU A 11 5.40 5.03 -4.50
C LEU A 11 5.67 6.04 -5.63
N ILE A 12 4.74 6.98 -5.84
CA ILE A 12 4.86 8.01 -6.87
C ILE A 12 5.90 9.06 -6.46
N GLY A 13 5.82 9.53 -5.21
CA GLY A 13 6.66 10.63 -4.75
C GLY A 13 8.12 10.26 -4.60
N LEU A 14 8.44 9.03 -4.22
CA LEU A 14 9.83 8.57 -4.21
C LEU A 14 10.43 8.59 -5.62
N ARG A 15 9.68 8.24 -6.66
CA ARG A 15 10.13 8.38 -8.04
C ARG A 15 10.33 9.85 -8.44
N LEU A 16 9.43 10.75 -8.00
CA LEU A 16 9.61 12.19 -8.22
C LEU A 16 10.87 12.74 -7.53
N VAL A 17 11.22 12.22 -6.35
CA VAL A 17 12.48 12.56 -5.66
C VAL A 17 13.68 12.14 -6.51
N VAL A 18 13.62 10.96 -7.15
CA VAL A 18 14.68 10.47 -8.05
C VAL A 18 14.82 11.36 -9.28
N ASP A 19 13.70 11.75 -9.90
CA ASP A 19 13.71 12.55 -11.12
C ASP A 19 14.07 14.01 -10.88
N HIS A 20 13.84 14.52 -9.66
CA HIS A 20 14.04 15.93 -9.30
C HIS A 20 14.75 16.11 -7.93
N PRO A 21 15.93 15.50 -7.71
CA PRO A 21 16.56 15.41 -6.39
C PRO A 21 16.90 16.77 -5.78
N ASP A 22 17.15 17.78 -6.59
CA ASP A 22 17.50 19.13 -6.13
C ASP A 22 16.30 19.89 -5.52
N ARG A 23 15.09 19.46 -5.84
CA ARG A 23 13.89 20.07 -5.28
C ARG A 23 13.59 19.62 -3.85
N PHE A 24 14.16 18.50 -3.42
CA PHE A 24 13.87 17.89 -2.13
C PHE A 24 15.09 17.97 -1.21
N ALA A 25 14.92 18.66 -0.10
CA ALA A 25 15.93 18.74 0.96
C ALA A 25 15.84 17.55 1.92
N ARG A 26 14.63 17.01 2.09
CA ARG A 26 14.31 15.95 3.05
C ARG A 26 13.21 15.06 2.49
N VAL A 27 13.23 13.80 2.88
CA VAL A 27 12.22 12.79 2.57
C VAL A 27 11.65 12.23 3.86
N VAL A 28 10.33 12.10 3.94
CA VAL A 28 9.62 11.39 4.99
C VAL A 28 8.69 10.37 4.33
N VAL A 29 8.76 9.13 4.79
CA VAL A 29 7.89 8.06 4.32
C VAL A 29 7.10 7.47 5.48
N GLY A 30 5.83 7.21 5.23
CA GLY A 30 4.95 6.56 6.20
C GLY A 30 4.05 5.53 5.54
N ASN A 31 3.96 4.34 6.10
CA ASN A 31 3.11 3.26 5.60
C ASN A 31 3.12 3.13 4.07
N THR A 32 4.30 3.02 3.52
CA THR A 32 4.56 2.87 2.08
C THR A 32 5.74 1.93 1.85
N GLY A 33 6.00 1.61 0.61
CA GLY A 33 7.14 0.80 0.22
C GLY A 33 7.66 1.19 -1.15
N LEU A 34 8.80 0.61 -1.50
CA LEU A 34 9.36 0.66 -2.84
C LEU A 34 9.63 -0.80 -3.25
N PRO A 35 8.59 -1.59 -3.55
CA PRO A 35 8.71 -3.02 -3.78
C PRO A 35 9.63 -3.30 -4.97
N LEU A 36 10.58 -4.21 -4.76
CA LEU A 36 11.55 -4.61 -5.77
C LEU A 36 11.69 -6.13 -5.75
N ASN A 37 10.92 -6.80 -6.58
CA ASN A 37 10.95 -8.25 -6.72
C ASN A 37 11.68 -8.62 -8.01
N THR A 38 12.99 -8.79 -7.92
CA THR A 38 13.87 -8.99 -9.09
C THR A 38 14.14 -10.45 -9.40
N SER A 39 13.87 -11.36 -8.45
CA SER A 39 14.10 -12.79 -8.64
C SER A 39 13.01 -13.60 -7.97
N LEU A 40 12.30 -14.39 -8.75
CA LEU A 40 11.35 -15.39 -8.30
C LEU A 40 11.57 -16.67 -9.09
N ASP A 41 11.24 -17.80 -8.48
CA ASP A 41 11.17 -19.07 -9.19
C ASP A 41 10.21 -18.97 -10.37
N GLN A 42 10.60 -19.53 -11.53
CA GLN A 42 9.80 -19.44 -12.76
C GLN A 42 8.41 -20.08 -12.57
N GLN A 43 8.30 -21.11 -11.75
CA GLN A 43 7.01 -21.73 -11.46
C GLN A 43 6.06 -20.77 -10.71
N ILE A 44 6.61 -19.93 -9.84
CA ILE A 44 5.83 -18.90 -9.15
C ILE A 44 5.39 -17.82 -10.13
N VAL A 45 6.28 -17.38 -11.01
CA VAL A 45 5.95 -16.42 -12.07
C VAL A 45 4.82 -16.93 -12.94
N ASP A 46 4.95 -18.16 -13.46
CA ASP A 46 3.96 -18.80 -14.33
C ASP A 46 2.60 -18.96 -13.62
N LYS A 47 2.61 -19.37 -12.36
CA LYS A 47 1.40 -19.49 -11.52
C LYS A 47 0.67 -18.15 -11.35
N VAL A 48 1.40 -17.08 -11.07
CA VAL A 48 0.83 -15.73 -10.89
C VAL A 48 0.33 -15.19 -12.22
N MET A 49 1.06 -15.38 -13.32
CA MET A 49 0.65 -14.97 -14.66
C MET A 49 -0.63 -15.69 -15.09
N ALA A 50 -0.67 -17.01 -14.99
CA ALA A 50 -1.87 -17.80 -15.29
C ALA A 50 -3.08 -17.35 -14.45
N PHE A 51 -2.87 -17.04 -13.16
CA PHE A 51 -3.93 -16.51 -12.30
C PHE A 51 -4.39 -15.11 -12.72
N ARG A 52 -3.49 -14.23 -13.16
CA ARG A 52 -3.87 -12.89 -13.66
C ARG A 52 -4.69 -12.96 -14.94
N GLU A 53 -4.35 -13.91 -15.83
CA GLU A 53 -4.93 -14.06 -17.17
C GLU A 53 -6.22 -14.88 -17.19
N ASP A 54 -6.47 -15.72 -16.16
CA ASP A 54 -7.71 -16.47 -16.09
C ASP A 54 -8.91 -15.49 -16.05
N GLY A 55 -9.93 -15.66 -16.87
CA GLY A 55 -11.08 -14.75 -16.99
C GLY A 55 -12.01 -14.74 -15.76
N ARG A 56 -11.66 -15.41 -14.68
CA ARG A 56 -12.49 -15.55 -13.47
C ARG A 56 -12.55 -14.26 -12.67
N ARG A 57 -13.76 -13.84 -12.29
CA ARG A 57 -13.97 -12.74 -11.37
C ARG A 57 -13.81 -13.20 -9.94
N LEU A 58 -13.15 -12.38 -9.12
CA LEU A 58 -12.98 -12.66 -7.70
C LEU A 58 -14.05 -11.97 -6.87
N GLY A 59 -14.62 -12.73 -5.91
CA GLY A 59 -15.43 -12.13 -4.86
C GLY A 59 -14.58 -11.47 -3.77
N PHE A 60 -15.19 -10.51 -3.03
CA PHE A 60 -14.53 -9.84 -1.91
C PHE A 60 -13.96 -10.84 -0.88
N ARG A 61 -14.72 -11.88 -0.53
CA ARG A 61 -14.29 -12.88 0.46
C ARG A 61 -13.01 -13.60 0.03
N GLU A 62 -12.93 -14.01 -1.21
CA GLU A 62 -11.76 -14.72 -1.75
C GLU A 62 -10.52 -13.84 -1.72
N MET A 63 -10.65 -12.60 -2.19
CA MET A 63 -9.60 -11.60 -2.12
C MET A 63 -9.16 -11.34 -0.66
N ALA A 64 -10.10 -11.14 0.26
CA ALA A 64 -9.80 -10.87 1.66
C ALA A 64 -9.09 -12.06 2.35
N LEU A 65 -9.47 -13.29 2.02
CA LEU A 65 -8.78 -14.50 2.52
C LEU A 65 -7.35 -14.59 1.96
N ALA A 66 -7.15 -14.27 0.70
CA ALA A 66 -5.80 -14.26 0.11
C ALA A 66 -4.91 -13.20 0.78
N LEU A 67 -5.42 -11.99 1.00
CA LEU A 67 -4.69 -10.93 1.70
C LEU A 67 -4.44 -11.25 3.19
N SER A 68 -5.36 -11.93 3.86
CA SER A 68 -5.17 -12.31 5.27
C SER A 68 -4.01 -13.28 5.45
N ARG A 69 -3.72 -14.11 4.46
CA ARG A 69 -2.56 -15.01 4.45
C ARG A 69 -1.23 -14.25 4.42
N LEU A 70 -1.20 -13.04 3.86
CA LEU A 70 -0.01 -12.18 3.89
C LEU A 70 0.36 -11.72 5.31
N ARG A 71 -0.62 -11.69 6.23
CA ARG A 71 -0.42 -11.22 7.62
C ARG A 71 0.14 -12.27 8.57
N GLY A 72 -0.06 -13.55 8.28
CA GLY A 72 0.21 -14.63 9.23
C GLY A 72 1.33 -15.57 8.83
N ILE A 73 1.92 -15.42 7.66
CA ILE A 73 2.75 -16.45 7.08
C ILE A 73 4.14 -15.92 6.84
N GLY A 74 5.05 -16.55 7.59
CA GLY A 74 6.45 -16.59 7.21
C GLY A 74 6.61 -17.24 5.85
N ASN A 75 7.60 -16.77 5.13
CA ASN A 75 8.52 -17.56 4.29
C ASN A 75 8.00 -18.34 3.06
N GLU A 76 6.72 -18.37 2.71
CA GLU A 76 6.36 -18.94 1.42
C GLU A 76 6.70 -17.96 0.29
N PRO A 77 7.56 -18.33 -0.67
CA PRO A 77 8.07 -17.41 -1.69
C PRO A 77 6.97 -16.80 -2.58
N ASP A 78 5.85 -17.49 -2.74
CA ASP A 78 4.71 -17.05 -3.56
C ASP A 78 3.66 -16.26 -2.76
N ALA A 79 3.78 -16.15 -1.43
CA ALA A 79 2.76 -15.54 -0.58
C ALA A 79 2.46 -14.09 -1.01
N PHE A 80 3.49 -13.25 -1.12
CA PHE A 80 3.31 -11.86 -1.52
C PHE A 80 2.82 -11.73 -2.97
N PRO A 81 3.48 -12.31 -3.99
CA PRO A 81 3.02 -12.19 -5.38
C PRO A 81 1.59 -12.68 -5.59
N MET A 82 1.23 -13.83 -5.05
CA MET A 82 -0.11 -14.40 -5.17
C MET A 82 -1.16 -13.62 -4.40
N GLY A 83 -0.88 -13.25 -3.16
CA GLY A 83 -1.81 -12.45 -2.33
C GLY A 83 -2.09 -11.11 -2.98
N PHE A 84 -1.06 -10.43 -3.44
CA PHE A 84 -1.20 -9.14 -4.10
C PHE A 84 -1.89 -9.26 -5.48
N ALA A 85 -1.64 -10.34 -6.23
CA ALA A 85 -2.35 -10.62 -7.48
C ALA A 85 -3.87 -10.78 -7.28
N HIS A 86 -4.32 -11.34 -6.14
CA HIS A 86 -5.74 -11.36 -5.80
C HIS A 86 -6.31 -9.96 -5.62
N TRP A 87 -5.57 -9.06 -4.95
CA TRP A 87 -5.94 -7.66 -4.81
C TRP A 87 -6.02 -6.96 -6.16
N GLN A 88 -4.98 -7.08 -7.00
CA GLN A 88 -4.93 -6.51 -8.34
C GLN A 88 -6.12 -6.96 -9.19
N LYS A 89 -6.36 -8.26 -9.22
CA LYS A 89 -7.44 -8.86 -10.02
C LYS A 89 -8.84 -8.47 -9.51
N PHE A 90 -9.04 -8.43 -8.20
CA PHE A 90 -10.29 -7.95 -7.60
C PHE A 90 -10.56 -6.51 -7.99
N CYS A 91 -9.59 -5.62 -7.82
CA CYS A 91 -9.75 -4.19 -8.16
C CYS A 91 -10.07 -4.01 -9.65
N TRP A 92 -9.31 -4.65 -10.51
CA TRP A 92 -9.49 -4.54 -11.96
C TRP A 92 -10.86 -5.02 -12.44
N ASN A 93 -11.30 -6.17 -11.91
CA ASN A 93 -12.53 -6.82 -12.37
C ASN A 93 -13.81 -6.34 -11.68
N THR A 94 -13.71 -5.50 -10.66
CA THR A 94 -14.86 -4.97 -9.92
C THR A 94 -15.20 -3.56 -10.43
N ALA A 95 -16.16 -3.45 -11.34
CA ALA A 95 -16.50 -2.16 -11.96
C ALA A 95 -16.92 -1.11 -10.93
N ASP A 96 -17.84 -1.44 -10.03
CA ASP A 96 -18.19 -0.60 -8.87
C ASP A 96 -17.37 -1.06 -7.65
N MET A 97 -16.05 -0.81 -7.71
CA MET A 97 -15.15 -1.11 -6.61
C MET A 97 -15.63 -0.38 -5.34
N PRO A 98 -15.80 -1.10 -4.21
CA PRO A 98 -16.28 -0.49 -2.98
C PRO A 98 -15.17 0.29 -2.26
N ALA A 99 -14.74 1.42 -2.84
CA ALA A 99 -13.56 2.17 -2.40
C ALA A 99 -13.65 2.57 -0.93
N GLY A 100 -14.73 3.24 -0.52
CA GLY A 100 -14.91 3.66 0.87
C GLY A 100 -15.00 2.50 1.86
N PHE A 101 -15.61 1.37 1.47
CA PHE A 101 -15.63 0.17 2.32
C PHE A 101 -14.23 -0.44 2.47
N MET A 102 -13.44 -0.46 1.40
CA MET A 102 -12.06 -0.94 1.45
C MET A 102 -11.20 -0.06 2.37
N MET A 103 -11.33 1.27 2.26
CA MET A 103 -10.64 2.21 3.13
C MET A 103 -11.06 2.04 4.60
N GLU A 104 -12.35 1.91 4.87
CA GLU A 104 -12.87 1.62 6.21
C GLU A 104 -12.24 0.36 6.82
N MET A 105 -12.06 -0.69 6.02
CA MET A 105 -11.41 -1.94 6.46
C MET A 105 -9.91 -1.78 6.73
N MET A 106 -9.22 -0.91 6.02
CA MET A 106 -7.78 -0.67 6.18
C MET A 106 -7.47 0.32 7.31
N ILE A 107 -8.38 1.27 7.57
CA ILE A 107 -8.21 2.28 8.60
C ILE A 107 -8.56 1.71 9.98
N ASN A 108 -9.66 0.99 10.06
CA ASN A 108 -10.24 0.62 11.35
C ASN A 108 -10.86 -0.78 11.22
N ALA A 109 -10.00 -1.81 11.06
CA ALA A 109 -10.49 -3.19 10.88
C ALA A 109 -11.69 -3.44 11.81
N PRO A 110 -12.93 -3.17 11.36
CA PRO A 110 -14.09 -3.27 12.22
C PRO A 110 -14.22 -4.71 12.69
N ALA A 111 -14.69 -4.89 13.91
CA ALA A 111 -14.82 -6.22 14.48
C ALA A 111 -15.50 -7.15 13.46
N THR A 112 -14.92 -8.32 13.24
CA THR A 112 -15.30 -9.27 12.19
C THR A 112 -16.80 -9.57 12.18
N TRP A 113 -17.44 -9.55 13.37
CA TRP A 113 -18.88 -9.77 13.51
C TRP A 113 -19.75 -8.66 12.90
N LYS A 114 -19.20 -7.44 12.73
CA LYS A 114 -19.91 -6.32 12.04
C LYS A 114 -19.80 -6.42 10.52
N VAL A 115 -18.71 -7.00 10.04
CA VAL A 115 -18.38 -7.06 8.60
C VAL A 115 -18.88 -8.35 7.97
N ALA A 116 -18.73 -9.49 8.66
CA ALA A 116 -19.07 -10.80 8.11
C ALA A 116 -20.51 -10.90 7.59
N PRO A 117 -21.55 -10.44 8.30
CA PRO A 117 -22.92 -10.51 7.79
C PRO A 117 -23.11 -9.73 6.49
N ARG A 118 -22.42 -8.59 6.34
CA ARG A 118 -22.52 -7.73 5.15
C ARG A 118 -21.80 -8.35 3.94
N VAL A 119 -20.65 -8.96 4.18
CA VAL A 119 -19.91 -9.70 3.13
C VAL A 119 -20.72 -10.90 2.67
N LEU A 120 -21.35 -11.64 3.59
CA LEU A 120 -22.22 -12.76 3.26
C LEU A 120 -23.47 -12.29 2.50
N LEU A 121 -24.08 -11.19 2.91
CA LEU A 121 -25.26 -10.62 2.23
C LEU A 121 -24.87 -10.14 0.80
N ASN A 122 -23.74 -9.48 0.65
CA ASN A 122 -23.21 -9.11 -0.64
C ASN A 122 -23.02 -10.34 -1.55
N GLN A 123 -22.43 -11.39 -1.01
CA GLN A 123 -22.17 -12.62 -1.77
C GLN A 123 -23.47 -13.35 -2.16
N TYR A 124 -24.48 -13.34 -1.27
CA TYR A 124 -25.74 -14.05 -1.50
C TYR A 124 -26.74 -13.27 -2.34
N LEU A 125 -26.87 -11.96 -2.12
CA LEU A 125 -27.85 -11.08 -2.79
C LEU A 125 -27.25 -10.21 -3.89
N GLY A 126 -25.95 -10.26 -4.13
CA GLY A 126 -25.27 -9.34 -5.06
C GLY A 126 -25.34 -7.86 -4.65
N THR A 127 -25.58 -7.57 -3.37
CA THR A 127 -25.69 -6.20 -2.88
C THR A 127 -24.32 -5.52 -2.84
N ALA A 128 -24.25 -4.22 -3.17
CA ALA A 128 -23.00 -3.48 -3.11
C ALA A 128 -22.47 -3.35 -1.68
N LEU A 129 -21.16 -3.57 -1.51
CA LEU A 129 -20.46 -3.28 -0.25
C LEU A 129 -20.32 -1.77 -0.10
N ARG A 130 -21.05 -1.18 0.82
CA ARG A 130 -21.01 0.26 1.12
C ARG A 130 -20.39 0.53 2.49
N PRO A 131 -19.67 1.64 2.67
CA PRO A 131 -19.09 2.01 3.97
C PRO A 131 -20.18 2.32 4.99
N ILE A 132 -19.90 2.05 6.28
CA ILE A 132 -20.81 2.34 7.40
C ILE A 132 -20.37 3.57 8.17
N THR A 133 -19.06 3.74 8.33
CA THR A 133 -18.53 4.84 9.14
C THR A 133 -18.56 6.17 8.38
N PRO A 134 -18.59 7.32 9.08
CA PRO A 134 -18.46 8.62 8.43
C PRO A 134 -17.16 8.72 7.61
N LEU A 135 -16.08 8.16 8.13
CA LEU A 135 -14.77 8.17 7.46
C LEU A 135 -14.81 7.35 6.15
N GLY A 136 -15.33 6.12 6.19
CA GLY A 136 -15.51 5.32 4.98
C GLY A 136 -16.38 6.02 3.94
N ARG A 137 -17.46 6.70 4.37
CA ARG A 137 -18.30 7.51 3.47
C ARG A 137 -17.55 8.71 2.87
N ALA A 138 -16.67 9.35 3.64
CA ALA A 138 -15.83 10.44 3.13
C ALA A 138 -14.88 9.94 2.01
N TYR A 139 -14.30 8.75 2.18
CA TYR A 139 -13.47 8.12 1.13
C TYR A 139 -14.27 7.61 -0.09
N GLU A 140 -15.56 7.34 0.06
CA GLU A 140 -16.44 7.00 -1.08
C GLU A 140 -16.93 8.26 -1.82
N ALA A 141 -17.05 9.40 -1.16
CA ALA A 141 -17.64 10.61 -1.68
C ALA A 141 -17.04 11.14 -3.02
N PRO A 142 -15.73 10.98 -3.30
CA PRO A 142 -15.15 11.37 -4.59
C PRO A 142 -15.65 10.55 -5.78
N PHE A 143 -16.38 9.46 -5.55
CA PHE A 143 -16.83 8.53 -6.58
C PHE A 143 -18.37 8.51 -6.67
N PRO A 144 -18.99 9.44 -7.42
CA PRO A 144 -20.46 9.50 -7.57
C PRO A 144 -21.06 8.19 -8.11
N ASP A 145 -20.32 7.54 -9.02
CA ASP A 145 -20.67 6.25 -9.61
C ASP A 145 -19.43 5.45 -10.04
N ALA A 146 -19.64 4.27 -10.64
CA ALA A 146 -18.57 3.36 -11.04
C ALA A 146 -17.60 3.95 -12.08
N SER A 147 -18.02 4.91 -12.90
CA SER A 147 -17.19 5.51 -13.95
C SER A 147 -16.02 6.32 -13.37
N TYR A 148 -16.17 6.86 -12.17
CA TYR A 148 -15.13 7.60 -11.45
C TYR A 148 -14.09 6.70 -10.77
N LYS A 149 -14.28 5.37 -10.73
CA LYS A 149 -13.46 4.42 -9.98
C LYS A 149 -12.31 3.80 -10.79
N MET A 150 -12.03 4.28 -11.99
CA MET A 150 -10.95 3.72 -12.81
C MET A 150 -9.57 3.87 -12.13
N GLY A 151 -9.30 5.00 -11.47
CA GLY A 151 -8.06 5.20 -10.71
C GLY A 151 -7.81 4.10 -9.67
N PRO A 152 -8.64 3.96 -8.63
CA PRO A 152 -8.47 2.94 -7.61
C PRO A 152 -8.52 1.50 -8.15
N ARG A 153 -9.18 1.25 -9.29
CA ARG A 153 -9.19 -0.05 -9.96
C ARG A 153 -7.87 -0.38 -10.66
N ALA A 154 -7.27 0.61 -11.33
CA ALA A 154 -6.08 0.41 -12.14
C ALA A 154 -4.77 0.52 -11.34
N MET A 155 -4.71 1.38 -10.33
CA MET A 155 -3.48 1.65 -9.59
C MET A 155 -2.84 0.38 -8.99
N PRO A 156 -3.55 -0.57 -8.37
CA PRO A 156 -2.93 -1.78 -7.84
C PRO A 156 -2.15 -2.58 -8.87
N SER A 157 -2.58 -2.59 -10.14
CA SER A 157 -1.90 -3.32 -11.20
C SER A 157 -0.55 -2.70 -11.61
N GLN A 158 -0.26 -1.48 -11.17
CA GLN A 158 1.01 -0.80 -11.42
C GLN A 158 2.10 -1.12 -10.37
N VAL A 159 1.75 -1.79 -9.28
CA VAL A 159 2.73 -2.24 -8.27
C VAL A 159 3.44 -3.48 -8.79
N PRO A 160 4.78 -3.45 -8.96
CA PRO A 160 5.49 -4.61 -9.47
C PRO A 160 5.54 -5.73 -8.43
N THR A 161 5.02 -6.88 -8.79
CA THR A 161 5.05 -8.10 -7.97
C THR A 161 5.84 -9.23 -8.63
N LEU A 162 6.09 -9.12 -9.94
CA LEU A 162 6.86 -10.07 -10.71
C LEU A 162 8.08 -9.40 -11.36
N PRO A 163 9.13 -10.18 -11.65
CA PRO A 163 10.30 -9.69 -12.38
C PRO A 163 9.97 -9.16 -13.79
N THR A 164 8.85 -9.58 -14.35
CA THR A 164 8.37 -9.20 -15.70
C THR A 164 7.45 -7.98 -15.70
N ASP A 165 7.09 -7.44 -14.54
CA ASP A 165 6.16 -6.30 -14.47
C ASP A 165 6.83 -5.02 -15.03
N PRO A 166 6.16 -4.28 -15.94
CA PRO A 166 6.76 -3.14 -16.63
C PRO A 166 7.28 -2.02 -15.71
N SER A 167 6.65 -1.86 -14.54
CA SER A 167 7.04 -0.83 -13.57
C SER A 167 8.31 -1.18 -12.77
N LEU A 168 8.84 -2.41 -12.91
CA LEU A 168 10.00 -2.88 -12.15
C LEU A 168 11.27 -2.08 -12.47
N GLU A 169 11.51 -1.72 -13.73
CA GLU A 169 12.69 -0.98 -14.14
C GLU A 169 12.76 0.41 -13.47
N ALA A 170 11.62 1.08 -13.34
CA ALA A 170 11.55 2.34 -12.62
C ALA A 170 11.85 2.17 -11.11
N GLN A 171 11.46 1.03 -10.54
CA GLN A 171 11.77 0.71 -9.13
C GLN A 171 13.28 0.41 -8.94
N LYS A 172 13.91 -0.30 -9.87
CA LYS A 172 15.37 -0.54 -9.85
C LYS A 172 16.13 0.79 -9.84
N LYS A 173 15.81 1.66 -10.80
CA LYS A 173 16.39 3.01 -10.87
C LYS A 173 16.21 3.79 -9.57
N ALA A 174 15.00 3.73 -8.98
CA ALA A 174 14.76 4.40 -7.73
C ALA A 174 15.63 3.85 -6.59
N TRP A 175 15.78 2.54 -6.49
CA TRP A 175 16.66 1.93 -5.50
C TRP A 175 18.14 2.26 -5.72
N GLU A 176 18.65 2.24 -6.95
CA GLU A 176 20.02 2.66 -7.27
C GLU A 176 20.31 4.07 -6.76
N PHE A 177 19.35 4.98 -6.91
CA PHE A 177 19.45 6.34 -6.40
C PHE A 177 19.39 6.38 -4.87
N PHE A 178 18.40 5.71 -4.24
CA PHE A 178 18.23 5.78 -2.77
C PHE A 178 19.35 5.09 -2.01
N LEU A 179 20.02 4.11 -2.57
CA LEU A 179 21.20 3.50 -1.95
C LEU A 179 22.41 4.47 -1.83
N GLN A 180 22.34 5.63 -2.49
CA GLN A 180 23.33 6.70 -2.43
C GLN A 180 22.76 8.02 -1.88
N PHE A 181 21.50 8.00 -1.42
CA PHE A 181 20.81 9.21 -0.97
C PHE A 181 21.21 9.56 0.46
N ASN A 182 21.94 10.69 0.61
CA ASN A 182 22.50 11.15 1.89
C ASN A 182 21.69 12.26 2.58
N LYS A 183 20.68 12.83 1.92
CA LYS A 183 19.79 13.82 2.55
C LYS A 183 18.89 13.12 3.58
N PRO A 184 18.41 13.85 4.61
CA PRO A 184 17.57 13.27 5.65
C PRO A 184 16.39 12.46 5.10
N PHE A 185 16.28 11.20 5.54
CA PHE A 185 15.23 10.26 5.14
C PHE A 185 14.60 9.64 6.38
N LEU A 186 13.44 10.14 6.81
CA LEU A 186 12.73 9.72 8.02
C LEU A 186 11.64 8.70 7.70
N CYS A 187 11.55 7.64 8.48
CA CYS A 187 10.51 6.61 8.41
C CYS A 187 9.56 6.73 9.60
N LEU A 188 8.26 6.91 9.31
CA LEU A 188 7.17 6.99 10.28
C LEU A 188 6.12 5.95 9.92
N PHE A 189 6.08 4.82 10.62
CA PHE A 189 5.22 3.70 10.29
C PHE A 189 4.32 3.33 11.46
N THR A 190 3.29 2.51 11.22
CA THR A 190 2.42 1.98 12.26
C THR A 190 2.58 0.46 12.39
N GLU A 191 2.53 -0.04 13.63
CA GLU A 191 2.67 -1.46 13.92
C GLU A 191 1.48 -2.29 13.43
N ASP A 192 0.31 -1.68 13.37
CA ASP A 192 -0.95 -2.30 13.01
C ASP A 192 -1.34 -2.13 11.53
N ASP A 193 -0.42 -1.61 10.69
CA ASP A 193 -0.66 -1.50 9.25
C ASP A 193 -0.84 -2.89 8.61
N PRO A 194 -2.00 -3.15 8.01
CA PRO A 194 -2.24 -4.44 7.37
C PRO A 194 -1.57 -4.60 6.00
N VAL A 195 -1.02 -3.53 5.42
CA VAL A 195 -0.53 -3.51 4.03
C VAL A 195 0.99 -3.45 3.97
N THR A 196 1.60 -2.49 4.66
CA THR A 196 3.03 -2.19 4.53
C THR A 196 3.84 -2.44 5.81
N ARG A 197 3.28 -3.14 6.79
CA ARG A 197 3.98 -3.49 8.02
C ARG A 197 5.32 -4.16 7.72
N GLY A 198 6.40 -3.62 8.28
CA GLY A 198 7.75 -4.13 8.09
C GLY A 198 8.48 -3.56 6.86
N ALA A 199 7.80 -2.76 6.03
CA ALA A 199 8.43 -2.15 4.86
C ALA A 199 9.47 -1.06 5.23
N GLU A 200 9.40 -0.49 6.44
CA GLU A 200 10.41 0.43 6.98
C GLU A 200 11.81 -0.18 6.97
N LYS A 201 11.91 -1.51 7.18
CA LYS A 201 13.18 -2.27 7.17
C LYS A 201 13.87 -2.26 5.80
N SER A 202 13.11 -2.00 4.74
CA SER A 202 13.70 -1.87 3.42
C SER A 202 14.43 -0.54 3.23
N PHE A 203 14.11 0.48 4.00
CA PHE A 203 14.73 1.81 3.95
C PHE A 203 15.78 1.99 5.04
N ILE A 204 15.43 1.71 6.31
CA ILE A 204 16.31 1.94 7.47
C ILE A 204 17.56 1.08 7.35
N GLY A 205 18.72 1.72 7.42
CA GLY A 205 20.02 1.07 7.32
C GLY A 205 20.48 0.76 5.89
N ARG A 206 19.59 0.93 4.89
CA ARG A 206 19.96 0.77 3.47
C ARG A 206 20.08 2.10 2.75
N VAL A 207 19.20 3.05 3.06
CA VAL A 207 19.29 4.43 2.56
C VAL A 207 20.19 5.20 3.51
N PRO A 208 21.36 5.72 3.07
CA PRO A 208 22.31 6.39 3.97
C PRO A 208 21.68 7.56 4.75
N GLY A 209 20.77 8.30 4.13
CA GLY A 209 20.05 9.41 4.77
C GLY A 209 19.14 9.03 5.94
N THR A 210 18.97 7.74 6.25
CA THR A 210 18.25 7.28 7.45
C THR A 210 19.11 7.31 8.71
N ALA A 211 20.44 7.37 8.56
CA ALA A 211 21.35 7.25 9.71
C ALA A 211 21.15 8.34 10.74
N GLY A 212 21.01 7.96 12.01
CA GLY A 212 20.92 8.88 13.14
C GLY A 212 19.59 9.64 13.29
N LEU A 213 18.59 9.35 12.44
CA LEU A 213 17.28 9.98 12.54
C LEU A 213 16.33 9.22 13.50
N PRO A 214 15.41 9.92 14.16
CA PRO A 214 14.47 9.35 15.13
C PRO A 214 13.28 8.69 14.40
N HIS A 215 13.52 7.56 13.72
CA HIS A 215 12.46 6.78 13.10
C HIS A 215 11.43 6.33 14.13
N GLN A 216 10.16 6.30 13.75
CA GLN A 216 9.08 5.94 14.68
C GLN A 216 8.24 4.78 14.14
N MET A 217 7.94 3.84 15.05
CA MET A 217 6.90 2.84 14.89
C MET A 217 5.77 3.20 15.85
N LEU A 218 4.70 3.77 15.30
CA LEU A 218 3.53 4.18 16.08
C LEU A 218 2.67 2.94 16.37
N PRO A 219 2.23 2.73 17.61
CA PRO A 219 1.58 1.48 18.01
C PRO A 219 0.21 1.27 17.36
N ARG A 220 -0.42 2.34 16.92
CA ARG A 220 -1.73 2.35 16.25
C ARG A 220 -1.80 3.40 15.17
N GLY A 221 -2.68 3.19 14.18
CA GLY A 221 -2.88 4.14 13.07
C GLY A 221 -3.41 3.44 11.82
N GLY A 222 -3.33 2.10 11.78
CA GLY A 222 -3.69 1.34 10.60
C GLY A 222 -2.87 1.74 9.39
N HIS A 223 -3.38 1.47 8.18
CA HIS A 223 -2.68 1.81 6.94
C HIS A 223 -2.63 3.33 6.69
N PHE A 224 -3.70 4.06 7.03
CA PHE A 224 -3.79 5.51 6.82
C PHE A 224 -3.45 6.26 8.10
N LEU A 225 -2.15 6.26 8.44
CA LEU A 225 -1.64 6.83 9.70
C LEU A 225 -2.03 8.31 9.89
N GLN A 226 -2.22 9.07 8.83
CA GLN A 226 -2.65 10.46 8.90
C GLN A 226 -4.04 10.66 9.53
N GLU A 227 -4.88 9.63 9.56
CA GLU A 227 -6.21 9.73 10.16
C GLU A 227 -6.17 9.72 11.70
N PHE A 228 -5.22 9.00 12.27
CA PHE A 228 -5.14 8.82 13.72
C PHE A 228 -3.86 9.33 14.35
N CYS A 229 -2.77 9.41 13.60
CA CYS A 229 -1.45 9.80 14.06
C CYS A 229 -1.00 11.16 13.49
N HIS A 230 -1.94 12.01 13.05
CA HIS A 230 -1.62 13.29 12.41
C HIS A 230 -0.80 14.23 13.30
N ARG A 231 -0.96 14.17 14.62
CA ARG A 231 -0.21 15.00 15.56
C ARG A 231 1.25 14.55 15.67
N GLU A 232 1.46 13.25 15.86
CA GLU A 232 2.78 12.63 15.92
C GLU A 232 3.52 12.83 14.60
N LEU A 233 2.81 12.62 13.48
CA LEU A 233 3.32 12.83 12.14
C LEU A 233 3.75 14.28 11.92
N SER A 234 2.90 15.25 12.25
CA SER A 234 3.20 16.68 12.11
C SER A 234 4.36 17.11 13.01
N ALA A 235 4.41 16.61 14.24
CA ALA A 235 5.49 16.90 15.17
C ALA A 235 6.84 16.39 14.66
N ALA A 236 6.90 15.13 14.23
CA ALA A 236 8.12 14.51 13.71
C ALA A 236 8.63 15.20 12.42
N ILE A 237 7.72 15.58 11.51
CA ILE A 237 8.09 16.34 10.32
C ILE A 237 8.62 17.74 10.68
N SER A 238 7.96 18.43 11.61
CA SER A 238 8.39 19.76 12.06
C SER A 238 9.77 19.72 12.73
N GLU A 239 10.00 18.72 13.57
CA GLU A 239 11.30 18.49 14.21
C GLU A 239 12.40 18.22 13.18
N LEU A 240 12.14 17.34 12.20
CA LEU A 240 13.09 17.08 11.11
C LEU A 240 13.44 18.36 10.33
N ILE A 241 12.43 19.20 10.03
CA ILE A 241 12.65 20.46 9.32
C ILE A 241 13.51 21.41 10.14
N SER A 242 13.30 21.47 11.46
CA SER A 242 14.01 22.40 12.34
C SER A 242 15.45 21.97 12.64
N SER A 243 15.74 20.66 12.55
CA SER A 243 17.06 20.10 12.89
C SER A 243 17.98 19.87 11.68
N THR A 244 17.48 20.02 10.47
CA THR A 244 18.22 19.77 9.22
C THR A 244 17.95 20.87 8.19
#